data_198ee28ae346e8714205081ad6b766c9
#
_entry.id   198ee28ae346e8714205081ad6b766c9
#
_cell.length_a   1.000
_cell.length_b   1.000
_cell.length_c   1.000
_cell.angle_alpha   90.00
_cell.angle_beta   90.00
_cell.angle_gamma   90.00
#
_symmetry.space_group_name_H-M   'P 1'
#
loop_
_entity.id
_entity.type
_entity.pdbx_description
1 polymer ?
#
loop_
_entity_poly.entity_id
_entity_poly.type
_entity_poly.pdbx_seq_one_letter_code
_entity_poly.pdbx_strand_id
1 'polypeptide(L)'
;MKLTLADYLVILLYFAFVIAVGFIIKKKIRSSNDFLSSNRSIPLWITSLAFISANLGAQEVLGMVASGAKYGIMTVHFYWVGAIFAMVFVGLFMMPFYYGSRARSVPEYLKLRFDEKTRGLNAISFAVMTVFSSGISLYALAKLLEVILKWDFDISIWLAAGIVMVYTFLGGLTSAVYNEVLQFFLIVLGLSPLVIVALHDAGGWENVKAQLQPQFTHAWKYMGHTDTNPMGLHFMSLIFGLGFAMSFGYWCTDFLVVQRAMIAKNMKDAQLTPIVAALPKMLMPLIVVLPGVIAIALMTPALQSKGYSIPVNEMGGTDYTMTLPSLIAHYYPSGLLGVGITALIASFMSGMAGNVTAFNSVFTYDIYQSYFIKRRSDRHYLRVGKFITVAGILFSIGTAYIARSFNNINDFLQLVFSFVNGPLFATFLLGMFWKRTTGHGAFCGLLAGTAAAALTHGLTVAEGKGGWIANVYEIRSGMGQAFIVAAVSWIVNFVTTILVSLATKPKPEEELKGLVYSLTKKPSLGTTRWYLNPVTLGVVLLLVTILLNIIFF
;
A
#
# COMPACT_ATOMS: atom_id res chain seq x y z
N MET A 1 22.95 -17.16 -11.30
CA MET A 1 22.14 -16.76 -12.48
C MET A 1 23.03 -15.98 -13.43
N LYS A 2 23.03 -16.25 -14.74
CA LYS A 2 23.79 -15.45 -15.72
C LYS A 2 22.77 -14.74 -16.60
N LEU A 3 22.69 -13.42 -16.51
CA LEU A 3 21.91 -12.61 -17.43
C LEU A 3 22.57 -12.61 -18.80
N THR A 4 21.76 -12.69 -19.83
CA THR A 4 22.21 -12.58 -21.23
C THR A 4 22.08 -11.14 -21.73
N LEU A 5 22.61 -10.88 -22.92
CA LEU A 5 22.48 -9.57 -23.57
C LEU A 5 21.01 -9.18 -23.76
N ALA A 6 20.12 -10.15 -24.06
CA ALA A 6 18.70 -9.91 -24.22
C ALA A 6 18.04 -9.41 -22.92
N ASP A 7 18.41 -9.99 -21.76
CA ASP A 7 17.90 -9.57 -20.45
C ASP A 7 18.33 -8.13 -20.13
N TYR A 8 19.60 -7.79 -20.37
CA TYR A 8 20.10 -6.43 -20.17
C TYR A 8 19.42 -5.41 -21.10
N LEU A 9 19.16 -5.78 -22.37
CA LEU A 9 18.47 -4.91 -23.32
C LEU A 9 17.04 -4.59 -22.87
N VAL A 10 16.30 -5.55 -22.34
CA VAL A 10 14.94 -5.33 -21.80
C VAL A 10 14.98 -4.34 -20.62
N ILE A 11 15.89 -4.54 -19.67
CA ILE A 11 16.06 -3.66 -18.51
C ILE A 11 16.46 -2.24 -18.96
N LEU A 12 17.41 -2.12 -19.89
CA LEU A 12 17.84 -0.82 -20.42
C LEU A 12 16.71 -0.07 -21.15
N LEU A 13 15.93 -0.78 -21.97
CA LEU A 13 14.76 -0.21 -22.66
C LEU A 13 13.74 0.36 -21.66
N TYR A 14 13.47 -0.36 -20.58
CA TYR A 14 12.58 0.10 -19.54
C TYR A 14 13.10 1.40 -18.90
N PHE A 15 14.36 1.44 -18.47
CA PHE A 15 14.94 2.65 -17.89
C PHE A 15 14.95 3.83 -18.85
N ALA A 16 15.31 3.59 -20.12
CA ALA A 16 15.27 4.63 -21.15
C ALA A 16 13.86 5.20 -21.32
N PHE A 17 12.83 4.35 -21.31
CA PHE A 17 11.43 4.78 -21.41
C PHE A 17 11.02 5.62 -20.20
N VAL A 18 11.27 5.15 -18.96
CA VAL A 18 10.90 5.86 -17.73
C VAL A 18 11.55 7.23 -17.66
N ILE A 19 12.83 7.33 -18.01
CA ILE A 19 13.56 8.59 -18.05
C ILE A 19 13.02 9.51 -19.16
N ALA A 20 12.72 8.98 -20.35
CA ALA A 20 12.14 9.73 -21.45
C ALA A 20 10.78 10.36 -21.06
N VAL A 21 9.90 9.59 -20.40
CA VAL A 21 8.64 10.11 -19.84
C VAL A 21 8.91 11.27 -18.88
N GLY A 22 9.88 11.14 -17.98
CA GLY A 22 10.28 12.22 -17.08
C GLY A 22 10.67 13.51 -17.82
N PHE A 23 11.48 13.42 -18.88
CA PHE A 23 11.88 14.57 -19.70
C PHE A 23 10.72 15.19 -20.50
N ILE A 24 9.83 14.34 -21.05
CA ILE A 24 8.64 14.82 -21.79
C ILE A 24 7.72 15.60 -20.85
N ILE A 25 7.44 15.05 -19.68
CA ILE A 25 6.54 15.67 -18.69
C ILE A 25 7.15 16.94 -18.09
N LYS A 26 8.47 16.97 -17.84
CA LYS A 26 9.18 18.17 -17.36
C LYS A 26 8.83 19.42 -18.15
N LYS A 27 8.66 19.31 -19.47
CA LYS A 27 8.32 20.44 -20.36
C LYS A 27 6.91 21.00 -20.07
N LYS A 28 6.02 20.23 -19.45
CA LYS A 28 4.64 20.62 -19.12
C LYS A 28 4.50 21.18 -17.70
N ILE A 29 5.48 21.00 -16.83
CA ILE A 29 5.47 21.48 -15.44
C ILE A 29 5.81 22.98 -15.40
N ARG A 30 4.83 23.81 -15.05
CA ARG A 30 4.97 25.28 -14.95
C ARG A 30 4.74 25.79 -13.53
N SER A 31 3.99 25.07 -12.72
CA SER A 31 3.58 25.45 -11.36
C SER A 31 3.86 24.37 -10.34
N SER A 32 3.82 24.73 -9.05
CA SER A 32 3.86 23.75 -7.95
C SER A 32 2.64 22.84 -8.00
N ASN A 33 1.50 23.35 -8.42
CA ASN A 33 0.27 22.56 -8.56
C ASN A 33 0.37 21.50 -9.67
N ASP A 34 1.04 21.80 -10.80
CA ASP A 34 1.33 20.79 -11.84
C ASP A 34 2.25 19.71 -11.31
N PHE A 35 3.26 20.09 -10.52
CA PHE A 35 4.27 19.17 -9.99
C PHE A 35 3.73 18.27 -8.87
N LEU A 36 2.91 18.80 -7.95
CA LEU A 36 2.48 18.12 -6.73
C LEU A 36 1.06 17.56 -6.81
N SER A 37 0.19 18.03 -7.73
CA SER A 37 -1.22 17.62 -7.84
C SER A 37 -1.74 17.46 -9.26
N SER A 38 -0.88 17.46 -10.28
CA SER A 38 -1.22 17.24 -11.70
C SER A 38 -2.42 18.07 -12.20
N ASN A 39 -2.70 19.20 -11.55
CA ASN A 39 -3.76 20.17 -11.87
C ASN A 39 -5.18 19.55 -12.07
N ARG A 40 -5.47 18.38 -11.46
CA ARG A 40 -6.75 17.65 -11.58
C ARG A 40 -7.19 17.43 -13.03
N SER A 41 -6.31 16.97 -13.89
CA SER A 41 -6.53 16.87 -15.34
C SER A 41 -6.46 15.44 -15.88
N ILE A 42 -6.24 14.45 -15.04
CA ILE A 42 -5.94 13.08 -15.46
C ILE A 42 -7.25 12.31 -15.74
N PRO A 43 -7.36 11.61 -16.88
CA PRO A 43 -8.56 10.84 -17.23
C PRO A 43 -8.71 9.56 -16.38
N LEU A 44 -9.96 9.07 -16.24
CA LEU A 44 -10.36 7.95 -15.40
C LEU A 44 -9.50 6.70 -15.57
N TRP A 45 -9.24 6.25 -16.79
CA TRP A 45 -8.50 5.01 -17.01
C TRP A 45 -7.04 5.10 -16.53
N ILE A 46 -6.41 6.28 -16.66
CA ILE A 46 -5.06 6.53 -16.14
C ILE A 46 -5.08 6.58 -14.61
N THR A 47 -6.03 7.33 -14.02
CA THR A 47 -6.12 7.42 -12.56
C THR A 47 -6.41 6.07 -11.92
N SER A 48 -7.24 5.22 -12.55
CA SER A 48 -7.56 3.89 -12.02
C SER A 48 -6.38 2.93 -12.12
N LEU A 49 -5.64 2.92 -13.23
CA LEU A 49 -4.43 2.10 -13.37
C LEU A 49 -3.30 2.61 -12.46
N ALA A 50 -3.14 3.92 -12.34
CA ALA A 50 -2.17 4.51 -11.42
C ALA A 50 -2.54 4.25 -9.94
N PHE A 51 -3.83 4.29 -9.59
CA PHE A 51 -4.32 3.99 -8.24
C PHE A 51 -3.94 2.58 -7.78
N ILE A 52 -4.09 1.58 -8.65
CA ILE A 52 -3.68 0.22 -8.33
C ILE A 52 -2.15 0.05 -8.42
N SER A 53 -1.51 0.64 -9.43
CA SER A 53 -0.07 0.49 -9.65
C SER A 53 0.76 1.14 -8.54
N ALA A 54 0.34 2.27 -8.00
CA ALA A 54 1.00 2.89 -6.84
C ALA A 54 1.06 1.96 -5.62
N ASN A 55 0.05 1.08 -5.48
CA ASN A 55 0.02 0.05 -4.46
C ASN A 55 0.82 -1.21 -4.86
N LEU A 56 1.05 -1.46 -6.16
CA LEU A 56 1.84 -2.62 -6.65
C LEU A 56 3.36 -2.41 -6.47
N GLY A 57 3.77 -1.87 -5.34
CA GLY A 57 5.17 -1.75 -4.93
C GLY A 57 5.74 -3.08 -4.41
N ALA A 58 6.94 -3.01 -3.83
CA ALA A 58 7.62 -4.18 -3.26
C ALA A 58 6.76 -4.92 -2.22
N GLN A 59 6.00 -4.19 -1.44
CA GLN A 59 5.05 -4.73 -0.45
C GLN A 59 4.02 -5.66 -1.06
N GLU A 60 3.52 -5.31 -2.24
CA GLU A 60 2.49 -6.09 -2.92
C GLU A 60 3.13 -7.29 -3.65
N VAL A 61 4.17 -7.04 -4.44
CA VAL A 61 4.72 -8.06 -5.33
C VAL A 61 5.63 -9.03 -4.59
N LEU A 62 6.57 -8.56 -3.79
CA LEU A 62 7.40 -9.45 -2.96
C LEU A 62 6.72 -9.85 -1.66
N GLY A 63 6.13 -8.86 -0.96
CA GLY A 63 5.57 -9.07 0.36
C GLY A 63 4.37 -10.02 0.35
N MET A 64 3.48 -9.93 -0.64
CA MET A 64 2.33 -10.84 -0.72
C MET A 64 2.73 -12.24 -1.19
N VAL A 65 3.73 -12.38 -2.09
CA VAL A 65 4.28 -13.69 -2.43
C VAL A 65 4.96 -14.33 -1.23
N ALA A 66 5.76 -13.55 -0.47
CA ALA A 66 6.35 -13.99 0.79
C ALA A 66 5.29 -14.42 1.81
N SER A 67 4.21 -13.64 1.95
CA SER A 67 3.09 -13.96 2.83
C SER A 67 2.30 -15.18 2.36
N GLY A 68 2.13 -15.36 1.03
CA GLY A 68 1.55 -16.58 0.45
C GLY A 68 2.38 -17.83 0.77
N ALA A 69 3.71 -17.73 0.73
CA ALA A 69 4.61 -18.81 1.13
C ALA A 69 4.57 -19.07 2.65
N LYS A 70 4.52 -18.02 3.47
CA LYS A 70 4.56 -18.14 4.93
C LYS A 70 3.21 -18.53 5.54
N TYR A 71 2.10 -17.97 5.01
CA TYR A 71 0.77 -18.07 5.60
C TYR A 71 -0.25 -18.79 4.71
N GLY A 72 0.12 -19.15 3.49
CA GLY A 72 -0.76 -19.83 2.56
C GLY A 72 -1.83 -18.93 1.92
N ILE A 73 -2.91 -19.60 1.47
CA ILE A 73 -4.00 -18.96 0.72
C ILE A 73 -4.77 -17.90 1.54
N MET A 74 -4.71 -17.95 2.87
CA MET A 74 -5.32 -16.95 3.76
C MET A 74 -4.85 -15.52 3.46
N THR A 75 -3.69 -15.36 2.83
CA THR A 75 -3.17 -14.07 2.36
C THR A 75 -4.13 -13.38 1.37
N VAL A 76 -5.04 -14.09 0.69
CA VAL A 76 -6.05 -13.50 -0.20
C VAL A 76 -6.99 -12.53 0.54
N HIS A 77 -7.11 -12.63 1.86
CA HIS A 77 -7.95 -11.74 2.65
C HIS A 77 -7.51 -10.27 2.64
N PHE A 78 -6.24 -9.99 2.34
CA PHE A 78 -5.79 -8.62 2.07
C PHE A 78 -6.55 -7.97 0.92
N TYR A 79 -7.04 -8.79 -0.03
CA TYR A 79 -7.80 -8.36 -1.21
C TYR A 79 -9.31 -8.46 -0.94
N TRP A 80 -9.81 -9.66 -0.67
CA TRP A 80 -11.24 -9.97 -0.68
C TRP A 80 -11.96 -9.56 0.61
N VAL A 81 -11.26 -9.37 1.71
CA VAL A 81 -11.84 -8.83 2.97
C VAL A 81 -11.40 -7.38 3.16
N GLY A 82 -10.14 -7.08 2.89
CA GLY A 82 -9.56 -5.75 3.10
C GLY A 82 -9.83 -4.78 1.95
N ALA A 83 -9.12 -4.97 0.81
CA ALA A 83 -9.02 -3.93 -0.21
C ALA A 83 -10.36 -3.60 -0.89
N ILE A 84 -11.11 -4.60 -1.38
CA ILE A 84 -12.28 -4.34 -2.23
C ILE A 84 -13.37 -3.57 -1.48
N PHE A 85 -13.69 -3.96 -0.25
CA PHE A 85 -14.68 -3.24 0.58
C PHE A 85 -14.25 -1.80 0.83
N ALA A 86 -12.99 -1.59 1.18
CA ALA A 86 -12.46 -0.25 1.44
C ALA A 86 -12.39 0.61 0.17
N MET A 87 -12.02 0.05 -0.99
CA MET A 87 -11.96 0.76 -2.27
C MET A 87 -13.36 1.20 -2.73
N VAL A 88 -14.37 0.36 -2.57
CA VAL A 88 -15.76 0.74 -2.85
C VAL A 88 -16.22 1.82 -1.86
N PHE A 89 -15.90 1.69 -0.58
CA PHE A 89 -16.26 2.67 0.43
C PHE A 89 -15.63 4.05 0.16
N VAL A 90 -14.34 4.11 -0.12
CA VAL A 90 -13.67 5.39 -0.42
C VAL A 90 -14.26 6.05 -1.66
N GLY A 91 -14.54 5.28 -2.71
CA GLY A 91 -15.15 5.80 -3.94
C GLY A 91 -16.55 6.39 -3.71
N LEU A 92 -17.41 5.66 -3.02
CA LEU A 92 -18.79 6.07 -2.84
C LEU A 92 -18.98 7.13 -1.74
N PHE A 93 -18.27 6.99 -0.61
CA PHE A 93 -18.55 7.77 0.58
C PHE A 93 -17.49 8.84 0.90
N MET A 94 -16.20 8.63 0.57
CA MET A 94 -15.15 9.56 0.98
C MET A 94 -14.68 10.50 -0.14
N MET A 95 -14.68 10.07 -1.42
CA MET A 95 -14.29 10.93 -2.54
C MET A 95 -15.14 12.20 -2.65
N PRO A 96 -16.46 12.22 -2.37
CA PRO A 96 -17.23 13.45 -2.30
C PRO A 96 -16.64 14.51 -1.35
N PHE A 97 -16.03 14.10 -0.25
CA PHE A 97 -15.38 15.01 0.70
C PHE A 97 -13.99 15.43 0.24
N TYR A 98 -13.14 14.48 -0.12
CA TYR A 98 -11.78 14.77 -0.56
C TYR A 98 -11.76 15.64 -1.83
N TYR A 99 -12.49 15.23 -2.84
CA TYR A 99 -12.54 15.96 -4.11
C TYR A 99 -13.40 17.21 -4.00
N GLY A 100 -14.55 17.14 -3.30
CA GLY A 100 -15.53 18.22 -3.17
C GLY A 100 -15.05 19.37 -2.29
N SER A 101 -14.31 19.10 -1.22
CA SER A 101 -13.71 20.14 -0.36
C SER A 101 -12.55 20.88 -1.03
N ARG A 102 -12.07 20.39 -2.20
CA ARG A 102 -10.88 20.89 -2.90
C ARG A 102 -9.60 20.82 -2.08
N ALA A 103 -9.56 19.99 -1.03
CA ALA A 103 -8.33 19.72 -0.29
C ALA A 103 -7.24 19.21 -1.24
N ARG A 104 -5.99 19.62 -1.01
CA ARG A 104 -4.82 19.22 -1.81
C ARG A 104 -4.21 17.93 -1.27
N SER A 105 -4.51 17.62 0.00
CA SER A 105 -4.01 16.46 0.72
C SER A 105 -5.04 15.93 1.71
N VAL A 106 -4.81 14.71 2.20
CA VAL A 106 -5.61 14.12 3.29
C VAL A 106 -5.45 14.91 4.60
N PRO A 107 -4.24 15.33 5.04
CA PRO A 107 -4.08 16.22 6.18
C PRO A 107 -4.81 17.56 6.04
N GLU A 108 -4.84 18.16 4.85
CA GLU A 108 -5.57 19.42 4.63
C GLU A 108 -7.08 19.26 4.84
N TYR A 109 -7.67 18.11 4.44
CA TYR A 109 -9.06 17.81 4.76
C TYR A 109 -9.31 17.79 6.28
N LEU A 110 -8.39 17.20 7.06
CA LEU A 110 -8.49 17.20 8.53
C LEU A 110 -8.45 18.61 9.12
N LYS A 111 -7.65 19.51 8.54
CA LYS A 111 -7.68 20.93 8.93
C LYS A 111 -9.04 21.57 8.70
N LEU A 112 -9.62 21.38 7.51
CA LEU A 112 -10.93 21.93 7.16
C LEU A 112 -12.01 21.41 8.11
N ARG A 113 -11.99 20.11 8.38
CA ARG A 113 -12.98 19.45 9.22
C ARG A 113 -12.77 19.74 10.72
N PHE A 114 -11.55 19.75 11.18
CA PHE A 114 -11.18 19.87 12.59
C PHE A 114 -10.37 21.15 12.85
N ASP A 115 -9.06 21.02 12.91
CA ASP A 115 -8.16 22.11 13.23
C ASP A 115 -6.72 21.85 12.72
N GLU A 116 -5.88 22.84 12.97
CA GLU A 116 -4.46 22.81 12.57
C GLU A 116 -3.65 21.73 13.32
N LYS A 117 -4.00 21.43 14.59
CA LYS A 117 -3.27 20.44 15.40
C LYS A 117 -3.47 19.04 14.85
N THR A 118 -4.73 18.70 14.51
CA THR A 118 -5.09 17.40 13.91
C THR A 118 -4.42 17.22 12.55
N ARG A 119 -4.38 18.29 11.71
CA ARG A 119 -3.63 18.28 10.45
C ARG A 119 -2.15 18.00 10.66
N GLY A 120 -1.52 18.76 11.58
CA GLY A 120 -0.08 18.66 11.84
C GLY A 120 0.33 17.26 12.31
N LEU A 121 -0.43 16.69 13.25
CA LEU A 121 -0.18 15.35 13.75
C LEU A 121 -0.29 14.31 12.63
N ASN A 122 -1.33 14.38 11.80
CA ASN A 122 -1.50 13.46 10.66
C ASN A 122 -0.40 13.66 9.61
N ALA A 123 -0.04 14.92 9.27
CA ALA A 123 1.00 15.19 8.30
C ALA A 123 2.37 14.61 8.72
N ILE A 124 2.72 14.72 10.01
CA ILE A 124 3.95 14.15 10.56
C ILE A 124 3.89 12.61 10.55
N SER A 125 2.80 12.01 11.05
CA SER A 125 2.63 10.55 11.06
C SER A 125 2.69 9.97 9.64
N PHE A 126 2.02 10.61 8.69
CA PHE A 126 2.05 10.21 7.28
C PHE A 126 3.46 10.36 6.67
N ALA A 127 4.15 11.47 6.94
CA ALA A 127 5.51 11.67 6.45
C ALA A 127 6.47 10.57 6.94
N VAL A 128 6.39 10.19 8.21
CA VAL A 128 7.17 9.08 8.78
C VAL A 128 6.80 7.76 8.09
N MET A 129 5.51 7.43 8.00
CA MET A 129 5.03 6.19 7.38
C MET A 129 5.49 6.05 5.93
N THR A 130 5.40 7.11 5.12
CA THR A 130 5.80 7.07 3.71
C THR A 130 7.31 6.91 3.51
N VAL A 131 8.14 7.46 4.40
CA VAL A 131 9.59 7.25 4.40
C VAL A 131 9.92 5.79 4.68
N PHE A 132 9.28 5.16 5.67
CA PHE A 132 9.45 3.73 5.94
C PHE A 132 8.98 2.86 4.76
N SER A 133 7.79 3.12 4.19
CA SER A 133 7.27 2.40 3.02
C SER A 133 8.19 2.56 1.79
N SER A 134 8.74 3.75 1.58
CA SER A 134 9.71 4.02 0.51
C SER A 134 11.01 3.26 0.74
N GLY A 135 11.49 3.20 1.98
CA GLY A 135 12.68 2.44 2.35
C GLY A 135 12.52 0.93 2.15
N ILE A 136 11.33 0.38 2.41
CA ILE A 136 11.03 -1.03 2.11
C ILE A 136 11.14 -1.31 0.61
N SER A 137 10.59 -0.44 -0.24
CA SER A 137 10.70 -0.57 -1.69
C SER A 137 12.14 -0.46 -2.17
N LEU A 138 12.92 0.45 -1.56
CA LEU A 138 14.34 0.63 -1.86
C LEU A 138 15.18 -0.58 -1.42
N TYR A 139 14.93 -1.11 -0.22
CA TYR A 139 15.55 -2.35 0.26
C TYR A 139 15.28 -3.52 -0.69
N ALA A 140 14.03 -3.71 -1.09
CA ALA A 140 13.65 -4.78 -2.00
C ALA A 140 14.36 -4.67 -3.35
N LEU A 141 14.48 -3.45 -3.90
CA LEU A 141 15.22 -3.21 -5.14
C LEU A 141 16.72 -3.47 -4.99
N ALA A 142 17.33 -2.99 -3.91
CA ALA A 142 18.75 -3.23 -3.63
C ALA A 142 19.04 -4.73 -3.45
N LYS A 143 18.18 -5.43 -2.70
CA LYS A 143 18.28 -6.89 -2.49
C LYS A 143 18.13 -7.68 -3.79
N LEU A 144 17.24 -7.25 -4.66
CA LEU A 144 17.09 -7.85 -6.00
C LEU A 144 18.38 -7.71 -6.81
N LEU A 145 18.97 -6.51 -6.86
CA LEU A 145 20.22 -6.26 -7.59
C LEU A 145 21.40 -7.04 -6.99
N GLU A 146 21.48 -7.11 -5.66
CA GLU A 146 22.49 -7.94 -4.97
C GLU A 146 22.40 -9.39 -5.39
N VAL A 147 21.22 -9.99 -5.39
CA VAL A 147 21.02 -11.41 -5.69
C VAL A 147 21.23 -11.70 -7.18
N ILE A 148 20.72 -10.84 -8.07
CA ILE A 148 20.76 -11.07 -9.51
C ILE A 148 22.10 -10.68 -10.12
N LEU A 149 22.60 -9.48 -9.81
CA LEU A 149 23.82 -8.94 -10.40
C LEU A 149 25.06 -9.25 -9.58
N LYS A 150 24.89 -9.84 -8.37
CA LYS A 150 26.00 -10.09 -7.43
C LYS A 150 26.74 -8.81 -7.02
N TRP A 151 26.04 -7.68 -7.07
CA TRP A 151 26.59 -6.41 -6.60
C TRP A 151 26.51 -6.32 -5.08
N ASP A 152 27.39 -5.53 -4.51
CA ASP A 152 27.31 -5.19 -3.09
C ASP A 152 25.97 -4.49 -2.78
N PHE A 153 25.40 -4.80 -1.62
CA PHE A 153 24.11 -4.24 -1.21
C PHE A 153 24.15 -2.70 -1.13
N ASP A 154 25.23 -2.14 -0.61
CA ASP A 154 25.37 -0.70 -0.45
C ASP A 154 25.48 0.01 -1.81
N ILE A 155 26.19 -0.55 -2.77
CA ILE A 155 26.23 -0.05 -4.14
C ILE A 155 24.83 -0.11 -4.76
N SER A 156 24.14 -1.23 -4.59
CA SER A 156 22.80 -1.46 -5.13
C SER A 156 21.77 -0.46 -4.60
N ILE A 157 21.81 -0.13 -3.30
CA ILE A 157 20.86 0.81 -2.68
C ILE A 157 21.07 2.24 -3.19
N TRP A 158 22.31 2.70 -3.33
CA TRP A 158 22.62 4.03 -3.85
C TRP A 158 22.26 4.17 -5.34
N LEU A 159 22.53 3.14 -6.14
CA LEU A 159 22.15 3.13 -7.56
C LEU A 159 20.62 3.17 -7.71
N ALA A 160 19.90 2.32 -6.97
CA ALA A 160 18.44 2.28 -6.98
C ALA A 160 17.82 3.63 -6.60
N ALA A 161 18.33 4.24 -5.52
CA ALA A 161 17.93 5.57 -5.07
C ALA A 161 18.18 6.63 -6.15
N GLY A 162 19.34 6.59 -6.81
CA GLY A 162 19.73 7.52 -7.88
C GLY A 162 18.78 7.45 -9.08
N ILE A 163 18.41 6.26 -9.52
CA ILE A 163 17.50 6.06 -10.65
C ILE A 163 16.12 6.65 -10.34
N VAL A 164 15.55 6.34 -9.17
CA VAL A 164 14.24 6.88 -8.78
C VAL A 164 14.29 8.40 -8.62
N MET A 165 15.40 8.92 -8.06
CA MET A 165 15.61 10.36 -7.90
C MET A 165 15.50 11.11 -9.22
N VAL A 166 16.14 10.61 -10.28
CA VAL A 166 16.20 11.29 -11.58
C VAL A 166 14.80 11.55 -12.12
N TYR A 167 13.97 10.51 -12.31
CA TYR A 167 12.68 10.72 -12.96
C TYR A 167 11.64 11.40 -12.06
N THR A 168 11.69 11.16 -10.74
CA THR A 168 10.76 11.82 -9.79
C THR A 168 11.08 13.31 -9.65
N PHE A 169 12.36 13.68 -9.63
CA PHE A 169 12.81 15.07 -9.60
C PHE A 169 12.43 15.85 -10.87
N LEU A 170 12.39 15.18 -12.05
CA LEU A 170 12.10 15.83 -13.33
C LEU A 170 10.63 16.21 -13.49
N GLY A 171 9.71 15.28 -13.17
CA GLY A 171 8.30 15.43 -13.55
C GLY A 171 7.29 15.34 -12.39
N GLY A 172 7.73 15.14 -11.15
CA GLY A 172 6.87 15.05 -9.97
C GLY A 172 5.77 14.00 -10.11
N LEU A 173 4.59 14.29 -9.54
CA LEU A 173 3.43 13.39 -9.53
C LEU A 173 2.94 13.02 -10.93
N THR A 174 2.91 13.97 -11.86
CA THR A 174 2.44 13.69 -13.23
C THR A 174 3.31 12.64 -13.91
N SER A 175 4.64 12.73 -13.77
CA SER A 175 5.56 11.73 -14.32
C SER A 175 5.38 10.37 -13.63
N ALA A 176 5.20 10.35 -12.32
CA ALA A 176 4.94 9.13 -11.56
C ALA A 176 3.69 8.41 -12.07
N VAL A 177 2.56 9.12 -12.19
CA VAL A 177 1.26 8.57 -12.63
C VAL A 177 1.32 7.95 -14.04
N TYR A 178 1.98 8.59 -15.00
CA TYR A 178 2.13 8.02 -16.35
C TYR A 178 3.07 6.81 -16.38
N ASN A 179 4.15 6.81 -15.60
CA ASN A 179 5.01 5.65 -15.44
C ASN A 179 4.29 4.49 -14.75
N GLU A 180 3.44 4.77 -13.75
CA GLU A 180 2.65 3.78 -13.03
C GLU A 180 1.73 2.97 -13.98
N VAL A 181 1.19 3.60 -15.04
CA VAL A 181 0.40 2.89 -16.06
C VAL A 181 1.23 1.86 -16.81
N LEU A 182 2.44 2.23 -17.28
CA LEU A 182 3.35 1.27 -17.92
C LEU A 182 3.75 0.16 -16.96
N GLN A 183 4.10 0.53 -15.72
CA GLN A 183 4.55 -0.39 -14.68
C GLN A 183 3.45 -1.42 -14.34
N PHE A 184 2.18 -1.02 -14.31
CA PHE A 184 1.07 -1.95 -14.14
C PHE A 184 1.10 -3.07 -15.18
N PHE A 185 1.19 -2.72 -16.47
CA PHE A 185 1.23 -3.72 -17.54
C PHE A 185 2.49 -4.60 -17.48
N LEU A 186 3.64 -4.02 -17.17
CA LEU A 186 4.89 -4.78 -17.02
C LEU A 186 4.81 -5.78 -15.88
N ILE A 187 4.23 -5.40 -14.73
CA ILE A 187 4.07 -6.28 -13.58
C ILE A 187 3.13 -7.44 -13.93
N VAL A 188 1.95 -7.12 -14.47
CA VAL A 188 0.96 -8.14 -14.79
C VAL A 188 1.47 -9.09 -15.87
N LEU A 189 1.98 -8.57 -16.99
CA LEU A 189 2.46 -9.39 -18.11
C LEU A 189 3.77 -10.10 -17.78
N GLY A 190 4.62 -9.49 -16.95
CA GLY A 190 5.90 -10.08 -16.57
C GLY A 190 5.79 -11.19 -15.51
N LEU A 191 4.73 -11.18 -14.68
CA LEU A 191 4.59 -12.18 -13.62
C LEU A 191 3.52 -13.25 -13.90
N SER A 192 2.52 -12.97 -14.76
CA SER A 192 1.47 -13.94 -15.07
C SER A 192 1.98 -15.25 -15.67
N PRO A 193 2.96 -15.26 -16.60
CA PRO A 193 3.51 -16.51 -17.15
C PRO A 193 4.16 -17.40 -16.08
N LEU A 194 4.76 -16.79 -15.05
CA LEU A 194 5.40 -17.52 -13.96
C LEU A 194 4.41 -18.43 -13.24
N VAL A 195 3.22 -17.91 -12.94
CA VAL A 195 2.17 -18.67 -12.25
C VAL A 195 1.76 -19.89 -13.07
N ILE A 196 1.56 -19.70 -14.38
CA ILE A 196 1.14 -20.77 -15.30
C ILE A 196 2.20 -21.87 -15.36
N VAL A 197 3.47 -21.49 -15.55
CA VAL A 197 4.58 -22.45 -15.67
C VAL A 197 4.82 -23.18 -14.36
N ALA A 198 4.89 -22.44 -13.23
CA ALA A 198 5.13 -23.03 -11.92
C ALA A 198 3.98 -23.97 -11.48
N LEU A 199 2.73 -23.59 -11.75
CA LEU A 199 1.56 -24.43 -11.45
C LEU A 199 1.54 -25.69 -12.31
N HIS A 200 1.87 -25.58 -13.60
CA HIS A 200 1.96 -26.74 -14.49
C HIS A 200 3.06 -27.70 -14.04
N ASP A 201 4.24 -27.18 -13.69
CA ASP A 201 5.38 -28.00 -13.22
C ASP A 201 5.09 -28.65 -11.86
N ALA A 202 4.33 -27.98 -10.98
CA ALA A 202 3.85 -28.56 -9.71
C ALA A 202 2.78 -29.64 -9.91
N GLY A 203 2.33 -29.95 -11.12
CA GLY A 203 1.31 -30.94 -11.43
C GLY A 203 -0.14 -30.44 -11.24
N GLY A 204 -0.34 -29.12 -11.33
CA GLY A 204 -1.65 -28.47 -11.20
C GLY A 204 -2.07 -28.21 -9.76
N TRP A 205 -3.21 -27.48 -9.63
CA TRP A 205 -3.69 -27.03 -8.30
C TRP A 205 -4.05 -28.17 -7.35
N GLU A 206 -4.63 -29.26 -7.87
CA GLU A 206 -4.99 -30.43 -7.04
C GLU A 206 -3.75 -31.09 -6.42
N ASN A 207 -2.64 -31.18 -7.19
CA ASN A 207 -1.40 -31.72 -6.67
C ASN A 207 -0.77 -30.76 -5.63
N VAL A 208 -0.78 -29.46 -5.87
CA VAL A 208 -0.33 -28.44 -4.89
C VAL A 208 -1.10 -28.60 -3.56
N LYS A 209 -2.42 -28.76 -3.61
CA LYS A 209 -3.24 -29.01 -2.42
C LYS A 209 -2.87 -30.30 -1.70
N ALA A 210 -2.60 -31.37 -2.44
CA ALA A 210 -2.24 -32.68 -1.89
C ALA A 210 -0.88 -32.68 -1.18
N GLN A 211 0.03 -31.77 -1.56
CA GLN A 211 1.37 -31.67 -0.96
C GLN A 211 1.40 -30.78 0.28
N LEU A 212 0.41 -29.93 0.48
CA LEU A 212 0.37 -28.95 1.58
C LEU A 212 -0.58 -29.38 2.68
N GLN A 213 -0.30 -28.94 3.90
CA GLN A 213 -1.25 -29.09 4.99
C GLN A 213 -2.54 -28.31 4.67
N PRO A 214 -3.74 -28.84 4.98
CA PRO A 214 -5.00 -28.22 4.61
C PRO A 214 -5.16 -26.75 5.03
N GLN A 215 -4.54 -26.34 6.13
CA GLN A 215 -4.59 -24.94 6.60
C GLN A 215 -3.88 -23.95 5.68
N PHE A 216 -3.00 -24.40 4.80
CA PHE A 216 -2.35 -23.53 3.79
C PHE A 216 -3.19 -23.34 2.53
N THR A 217 -4.22 -24.16 2.31
CA THR A 217 -4.99 -24.22 1.06
C THR A 217 -6.45 -23.78 1.19
N HIS A 218 -6.90 -23.45 2.40
CA HIS A 218 -8.24 -22.96 2.69
C HIS A 218 -8.18 -21.53 3.26
N ALA A 219 -9.09 -20.67 2.80
CA ALA A 219 -9.07 -19.27 3.21
C ALA A 219 -9.69 -19.08 4.62
N TRP A 220 -10.82 -19.72 4.93
CA TRP A 220 -11.59 -19.48 6.16
C TRP A 220 -11.68 -20.67 7.11
N LYS A 221 -11.68 -21.89 6.56
CA LYS A 221 -12.03 -23.14 7.28
C LYS A 221 -11.29 -23.35 8.60
N TYR A 222 -10.04 -22.91 8.69
CA TYR A 222 -9.17 -23.11 9.85
C TYR A 222 -9.01 -21.86 10.72
N MET A 223 -9.80 -20.82 10.53
CA MET A 223 -9.69 -19.57 11.28
C MET A 223 -10.52 -19.50 12.56
N GLY A 224 -11.11 -20.62 12.99
CA GLY A 224 -11.88 -20.71 14.24
C GLY A 224 -11.02 -20.62 15.51
N HIS A 225 -9.77 -21.07 15.45
CA HIS A 225 -8.83 -21.06 16.57
C HIS A 225 -7.44 -20.59 16.13
N THR A 226 -6.70 -19.95 17.02
CA THR A 226 -5.36 -19.39 16.75
C THR A 226 -4.33 -20.48 16.43
N ASP A 227 -4.50 -21.68 16.96
CA ASP A 227 -3.55 -22.80 16.81
C ASP A 227 -3.73 -23.58 15.50
N THR A 228 -4.86 -23.37 14.80
CA THR A 228 -5.24 -24.15 13.63
C THR A 228 -4.82 -23.56 12.31
N ASN A 229 -4.27 -22.35 12.30
CA ASN A 229 -3.89 -21.66 11.07
C ASN A 229 -2.48 -21.04 11.15
N PRO A 230 -1.80 -20.86 9.99
CA PRO A 230 -0.44 -20.33 9.96
C PRO A 230 -0.30 -18.87 10.45
N MET A 231 -1.34 -18.04 10.34
CA MET A 231 -1.31 -16.65 10.83
C MET A 231 -1.46 -16.59 12.35
N GLY A 232 -1.92 -17.65 13.02
CA GLY A 232 -2.17 -17.64 14.45
C GLY A 232 -3.30 -16.71 14.87
N LEU A 233 -4.35 -16.57 14.05
CA LEU A 233 -5.42 -15.60 14.25
C LEU A 233 -6.81 -16.24 14.25
N HIS A 234 -7.68 -15.71 15.10
CA HIS A 234 -9.11 -15.96 15.01
C HIS A 234 -9.74 -15.09 13.90
N PHE A 235 -10.76 -15.59 13.20
CA PHE A 235 -11.40 -14.86 12.10
C PHE A 235 -11.88 -13.44 12.47
N MET A 236 -12.31 -13.23 13.71
CA MET A 236 -12.71 -11.88 14.17
C MET A 236 -11.53 -10.90 14.18
N SER A 237 -10.34 -11.34 14.56
CA SER A 237 -9.13 -10.51 14.50
C SER A 237 -8.75 -10.17 13.06
N LEU A 238 -8.97 -11.09 12.12
CA LEU A 238 -8.76 -10.84 10.69
C LEU A 238 -9.80 -9.84 10.15
N ILE A 239 -11.10 -10.06 10.38
CA ILE A 239 -12.15 -9.16 9.88
C ILE A 239 -11.99 -7.76 10.47
N PHE A 240 -11.81 -7.65 11.78
CA PHE A 240 -11.73 -6.35 12.43
C PHE A 240 -10.34 -5.70 12.28
N GLY A 241 -9.25 -6.44 12.52
CA GLY A 241 -7.89 -5.90 12.46
C GLY A 241 -7.46 -5.61 11.03
N LEU A 242 -7.42 -6.63 10.16
CA LEU A 242 -7.06 -6.45 8.75
C LEU A 242 -8.19 -5.77 7.98
N GLY A 243 -9.37 -6.37 7.97
CA GLY A 243 -10.46 -5.97 7.08
C GLY A 243 -10.94 -4.55 7.36
N PHE A 244 -11.19 -4.20 8.62
CA PHE A 244 -11.76 -2.92 9.00
C PHE A 244 -10.70 -1.89 9.41
N ALA A 245 -9.88 -2.13 10.43
CA ALA A 245 -8.99 -1.11 10.95
C ALA A 245 -7.84 -0.76 9.98
N MET A 246 -7.11 -1.77 9.48
CA MET A 246 -5.94 -1.53 8.64
C MET A 246 -6.31 -1.21 7.19
N SER A 247 -7.17 -2.03 6.57
CA SER A 247 -7.46 -1.86 5.14
C SER A 247 -8.27 -0.62 4.84
N PHE A 248 -9.29 -0.29 5.63
CA PHE A 248 -9.96 1.00 5.49
C PHE A 248 -9.01 2.14 5.86
N GLY A 249 -8.17 1.97 6.88
CA GLY A 249 -7.12 2.93 7.19
C GLY A 249 -6.25 3.22 5.97
N TYR A 250 -5.72 2.20 5.32
CA TYR A 250 -4.87 2.36 4.14
C TYR A 250 -5.64 2.93 2.94
N TRP A 251 -6.67 2.23 2.45
CA TRP A 251 -7.35 2.61 1.21
C TRP A 251 -8.12 3.94 1.29
N CYS A 252 -8.59 4.30 2.49
CA CYS A 252 -9.40 5.49 2.68
C CYS A 252 -8.61 6.72 3.12
N THR A 253 -7.44 6.57 3.75
CA THR A 253 -6.73 7.69 4.38
C THR A 253 -5.27 7.81 3.98
N ASP A 254 -4.67 6.79 3.36
CA ASP A 254 -3.32 6.89 2.84
C ASP A 254 -3.29 7.79 1.60
N PHE A 255 -2.58 8.91 1.72
CA PHE A 255 -2.52 9.89 0.64
C PHE A 255 -1.81 9.36 -0.61
N LEU A 256 -0.95 8.35 -0.48
CA LEU A 256 -0.33 7.67 -1.62
C LEU A 256 -1.39 7.24 -2.65
N VAL A 257 -2.43 6.53 -2.21
CA VAL A 257 -3.48 6.01 -3.11
C VAL A 257 -4.59 7.03 -3.36
N VAL A 258 -5.06 7.72 -2.31
CA VAL A 258 -6.13 8.72 -2.41
C VAL A 258 -5.75 9.86 -3.37
N GLN A 259 -4.49 10.26 -3.42
CA GLN A 259 -3.98 11.28 -4.32
C GLN A 259 -4.30 10.97 -5.79
N ARG A 260 -4.21 9.69 -6.23
CA ARG A 260 -4.51 9.28 -7.62
C ARG A 260 -5.97 9.51 -7.98
N ALA A 261 -6.90 9.32 -7.04
CA ALA A 261 -8.30 9.64 -7.27
C ALA A 261 -8.57 11.16 -7.23
N MET A 262 -7.86 11.90 -6.37
CA MET A 262 -8.03 13.36 -6.24
C MET A 262 -7.57 14.15 -7.45
N ILE A 263 -6.72 13.61 -8.32
CA ILE A 263 -6.24 14.26 -9.55
C ILE A 263 -7.10 14.00 -10.77
N ALA A 264 -8.20 13.26 -10.64
CA ALA A 264 -9.16 13.00 -11.70
C ALA A 264 -9.82 14.29 -12.22
N LYS A 265 -10.31 14.27 -13.48
CA LYS A 265 -10.88 15.44 -14.16
C LYS A 265 -12.15 16.00 -13.50
N ASN A 266 -12.94 15.15 -12.89
CA ASN A 266 -14.22 15.52 -12.30
C ASN A 266 -14.59 14.59 -11.14
N MET A 267 -15.63 14.95 -10.38
CA MET A 267 -16.11 14.21 -9.21
C MET A 267 -16.45 12.75 -9.53
N LYS A 268 -17.14 12.51 -10.65
CA LYS A 268 -17.55 11.15 -11.06
C LYS A 268 -16.32 10.27 -11.33
N ASP A 269 -15.33 10.80 -12.05
CA ASP A 269 -14.08 10.09 -12.31
C ASP A 269 -13.30 9.83 -11.01
N ALA A 270 -13.32 10.78 -10.08
CA ALA A 270 -12.70 10.60 -8.76
C ALA A 270 -13.36 9.46 -7.97
N GLN A 271 -14.69 9.36 -7.99
CA GLN A 271 -15.43 8.26 -7.35
C GLN A 271 -15.18 6.92 -8.04
N LEU A 272 -15.18 6.92 -9.38
CA LEU A 272 -14.96 5.71 -10.18
C LEU A 272 -13.52 5.19 -10.11
N THR A 273 -12.53 6.05 -9.89
CA THR A 273 -11.12 5.66 -9.84
C THR A 273 -10.85 4.45 -8.94
N PRO A 274 -11.17 4.46 -7.64
CA PRO A 274 -10.93 3.29 -6.77
C PRO A 274 -11.85 2.10 -7.12
N ILE A 275 -13.07 2.34 -7.59
CA ILE A 275 -14.02 1.28 -7.94
C ILE A 275 -13.56 0.52 -9.19
N VAL A 276 -13.11 1.22 -10.23
CA VAL A 276 -12.56 0.59 -11.44
C VAL A 276 -11.25 -0.11 -11.13
N ALA A 277 -10.39 0.48 -10.28
CA ALA A 277 -9.15 -0.14 -9.83
C ALA A 277 -9.38 -1.43 -9.01
N ALA A 278 -10.53 -1.57 -8.36
CA ALA A 278 -10.89 -2.77 -7.59
C ALA A 278 -11.08 -4.02 -8.48
N LEU A 279 -11.45 -3.87 -9.76
CA LEU A 279 -11.58 -4.99 -10.70
C LEU A 279 -10.27 -5.78 -10.87
N PRO A 280 -9.17 -5.18 -11.37
CA PRO A 280 -7.90 -5.89 -11.44
C PRO A 280 -7.36 -6.27 -10.05
N LYS A 281 -7.62 -5.46 -9.00
CA LYS A 281 -7.20 -5.77 -7.63
C LYS A 281 -7.78 -7.08 -7.11
N MET A 282 -9.01 -7.41 -7.47
CA MET A 282 -9.67 -8.67 -7.10
C MET A 282 -8.94 -9.91 -7.64
N LEU A 283 -8.28 -9.78 -8.81
CA LEU A 283 -7.54 -10.86 -9.48
C LEU A 283 -6.06 -10.92 -9.08
N MET A 284 -5.54 -9.89 -8.40
CA MET A 284 -4.13 -9.84 -7.98
C MET A 284 -3.65 -11.05 -7.19
N PRO A 285 -4.44 -11.70 -6.31
CA PRO A 285 -4.01 -12.90 -5.60
C PRO A 285 -3.48 -14.01 -6.50
N LEU A 286 -3.99 -14.13 -7.74
CA LEU A 286 -3.50 -15.11 -8.70
C LEU A 286 -2.04 -14.88 -9.09
N ILE A 287 -1.57 -13.62 -9.04
CA ILE A 287 -0.23 -13.23 -9.49
C ILE A 287 0.71 -13.06 -8.29
N VAL A 288 0.20 -12.66 -7.11
CA VAL A 288 1.05 -12.26 -5.99
C VAL A 288 0.83 -13.08 -4.70
N VAL A 289 -0.16 -13.97 -4.62
CA VAL A 289 -0.32 -14.91 -3.50
C VAL A 289 -0.06 -16.34 -3.95
N LEU A 290 -0.69 -16.76 -5.03
CA LEU A 290 -0.61 -18.12 -5.54
C LEU A 290 0.85 -18.58 -5.83
N PRO A 291 1.75 -17.75 -6.39
CA PRO A 291 3.17 -18.16 -6.53
C PRO A 291 3.82 -18.55 -5.21
N GLY A 292 3.51 -17.85 -4.12
CA GLY A 292 4.03 -18.18 -2.79
C GLY A 292 3.55 -19.54 -2.30
N VAL A 293 2.28 -19.85 -2.49
CA VAL A 293 1.70 -21.16 -2.15
C VAL A 293 2.32 -22.29 -2.98
N ILE A 294 2.49 -22.06 -4.29
CA ILE A 294 3.15 -23.02 -5.19
C ILE A 294 4.61 -23.24 -4.76
N ALA A 295 5.33 -22.18 -4.41
CA ALA A 295 6.74 -22.25 -3.98
C ALA A 295 6.93 -23.18 -2.78
N ILE A 296 6.06 -23.08 -1.77
CA ILE A 296 6.12 -23.97 -0.60
C ILE A 296 5.78 -25.42 -0.97
N ALA A 297 4.84 -25.65 -1.88
CA ALA A 297 4.55 -26.99 -2.37
C ALA A 297 5.76 -27.61 -3.11
N LEU A 298 6.48 -26.81 -3.92
CA LEU A 298 7.69 -27.25 -4.63
C LEU A 298 8.85 -27.62 -3.67
N MET A 299 8.85 -27.12 -2.44
CA MET A 299 9.87 -27.47 -1.42
C MET A 299 9.55 -28.75 -0.65
N THR A 300 8.38 -29.35 -0.85
CA THR A 300 8.02 -30.62 -0.19
C THR A 300 8.86 -31.79 -0.74
N PRO A 301 9.10 -32.85 0.06
CA PRO A 301 9.90 -34.00 -0.39
C PRO A 301 9.44 -34.60 -1.72
N ALA A 302 8.14 -34.61 -1.99
CA ALA A 302 7.56 -35.16 -3.21
C ALA A 302 7.89 -34.35 -4.47
N LEU A 303 8.11 -33.04 -4.34
CA LEU A 303 8.43 -32.14 -5.46
C LEU A 303 9.87 -31.60 -5.42
N GLN A 304 10.66 -32.00 -4.42
CA GLN A 304 12.06 -31.55 -4.26
C GLN A 304 12.95 -31.89 -5.47
N SER A 305 12.60 -32.98 -6.21
CA SER A 305 13.29 -33.34 -7.47
C SER A 305 13.22 -32.27 -8.55
N LYS A 306 12.30 -31.28 -8.44
CA LYS A 306 12.21 -30.12 -9.33
C LYS A 306 13.36 -29.12 -9.13
N GLY A 307 14.13 -29.24 -8.04
CA GLY A 307 15.33 -28.44 -7.79
C GLY A 307 15.05 -26.98 -7.38
N TYR A 308 13.80 -26.66 -6.98
CA TYR A 308 13.48 -25.33 -6.45
C TYR A 308 13.79 -25.24 -4.96
N SER A 309 14.33 -24.10 -4.52
CA SER A 309 14.55 -23.79 -3.10
C SER A 309 14.46 -22.30 -2.84
N ILE A 310 14.00 -21.94 -1.64
CA ILE A 310 14.04 -20.57 -1.12
C ILE A 310 15.32 -20.43 -0.29
N PRO A 311 16.13 -19.37 -0.48
CA PRO A 311 17.33 -19.15 0.33
C PRO A 311 17.05 -19.03 1.82
N VAL A 312 18.06 -19.30 2.61
CA VAL A 312 18.06 -19.10 4.07
C VAL A 312 18.59 -17.69 4.36
N ASN A 313 17.99 -17.01 5.33
CA ASN A 313 18.46 -15.68 5.77
C ASN A 313 19.66 -15.78 6.71
N GLU A 314 20.24 -14.63 7.09
CA GLU A 314 21.41 -14.54 7.98
C GLU A 314 21.17 -15.17 9.38
N MET A 315 19.90 -15.31 9.80
CA MET A 315 19.50 -15.90 11.09
C MET A 315 19.19 -17.40 11.00
N GLY A 316 19.42 -18.05 9.85
CA GLY A 316 19.19 -19.47 9.63
C GLY A 316 17.74 -19.85 9.31
N GLY A 317 16.82 -18.89 9.18
CA GLY A 317 15.43 -19.13 8.80
C GLY A 317 15.20 -18.96 7.29
N THR A 318 14.04 -19.41 6.79
CA THR A 318 13.64 -19.21 5.40
C THR A 318 13.48 -17.71 5.09
N ASP A 319 14.17 -17.22 4.05
CA ASP A 319 13.98 -15.86 3.55
C ASP A 319 12.78 -15.80 2.59
N TYR A 320 11.58 -15.68 3.15
CA TYR A 320 10.35 -15.64 2.37
C TYR A 320 10.32 -14.49 1.34
N THR A 321 11.04 -13.39 1.58
CA THR A 321 11.14 -12.26 0.63
C THR A 321 11.77 -12.70 -0.68
N MET A 322 12.63 -13.70 -0.66
CA MET A 322 13.30 -14.27 -1.83
C MET A 322 12.46 -15.28 -2.61
N THR A 323 11.24 -15.61 -2.18
CA THR A 323 10.37 -16.58 -2.85
C THR A 323 10.15 -16.24 -4.33
N LEU A 324 9.70 -15.03 -4.63
CA LEU A 324 9.41 -14.62 -6.01
C LEU A 324 10.68 -14.47 -6.88
N PRO A 325 11.76 -13.80 -6.42
CA PRO A 325 13.03 -13.80 -7.17
C PRO A 325 13.56 -15.19 -7.49
N SER A 326 13.45 -16.13 -6.55
CA SER A 326 13.88 -17.52 -6.74
C SER A 326 13.02 -18.27 -7.77
N LEU A 327 11.69 -18.06 -7.77
CA LEU A 327 10.78 -18.62 -8.78
C LEU A 327 11.11 -18.10 -10.18
N ILE A 328 11.30 -16.78 -10.33
CA ILE A 328 11.69 -16.16 -11.60
C ILE A 328 13.02 -16.74 -12.08
N ALA A 329 13.99 -16.87 -11.19
CA ALA A 329 15.30 -17.43 -11.49
C ALA A 329 15.24 -18.89 -11.92
N HIS A 330 14.31 -19.66 -11.38
CA HIS A 330 14.16 -21.08 -11.65
C HIS A 330 13.43 -21.36 -12.96
N TYR A 331 12.34 -20.63 -13.24
CA TYR A 331 11.45 -20.94 -14.35
C TYR A 331 11.66 -20.10 -15.62
N TYR A 332 12.25 -18.90 -15.51
CA TYR A 332 12.34 -18.03 -16.68
C TYR A 332 13.61 -18.29 -17.51
N PRO A 333 13.45 -18.64 -18.80
CA PRO A 333 14.57 -18.70 -19.72
C PRO A 333 15.10 -17.29 -20.03
N SER A 334 16.29 -17.24 -20.64
CA SER A 334 16.88 -15.99 -21.13
C SER A 334 15.89 -15.19 -22.00
N GLY A 335 15.88 -13.87 -21.83
CA GLY A 335 14.93 -12.94 -22.43
C GLY A 335 13.67 -12.75 -21.58
N LEU A 336 12.96 -13.83 -21.24
CA LEU A 336 11.83 -13.76 -20.31
C LEU A 336 12.29 -13.44 -18.88
N LEU A 337 13.48 -13.90 -18.51
CA LEU A 337 14.13 -13.54 -17.25
C LEU A 337 14.31 -12.03 -17.12
N GLY A 338 14.78 -11.36 -18.17
CA GLY A 338 14.89 -9.90 -18.22
C GLY A 338 13.53 -9.21 -18.04
N VAL A 339 12.45 -9.75 -18.60
CA VAL A 339 11.09 -9.22 -18.41
C VAL A 339 10.64 -9.39 -16.96
N GLY A 340 10.82 -10.55 -16.34
CA GLY A 340 10.48 -10.80 -14.94
C GLY A 340 11.24 -9.88 -13.98
N ILE A 341 12.54 -9.72 -14.19
CA ILE A 341 13.36 -8.78 -13.41
C ILE A 341 12.88 -7.34 -13.61
N THR A 342 12.59 -6.95 -14.84
CA THR A 342 12.08 -5.62 -15.15
C THR A 342 10.71 -5.37 -14.48
N ALA A 343 9.85 -6.38 -14.40
CA ALA A 343 8.58 -6.29 -13.68
C ALA A 343 8.80 -6.04 -12.18
N LEU A 344 9.78 -6.70 -11.55
CA LEU A 344 10.14 -6.45 -10.15
C LEU A 344 10.71 -5.04 -9.96
N ILE A 345 11.65 -4.63 -10.80
CA ILE A 345 12.22 -3.27 -10.78
C ILE A 345 11.13 -2.22 -10.95
N ALA A 346 10.22 -2.42 -11.91
CA ALA A 346 9.09 -1.54 -12.17
C ALA A 346 8.17 -1.41 -10.95
N SER A 347 7.87 -2.53 -10.29
CA SER A 347 7.09 -2.58 -9.05
C SER A 347 7.73 -1.74 -7.94
N PHE A 348 9.01 -1.96 -7.66
CA PHE A 348 9.71 -1.27 -6.58
C PHE A 348 9.84 0.23 -6.84
N MET A 349 10.13 0.60 -8.10
CA MET A 349 10.18 1.99 -8.52
C MET A 349 8.82 2.67 -8.44
N SER A 350 7.72 1.97 -8.76
CA SER A 350 6.35 2.47 -8.62
C SER A 350 6.03 2.80 -7.16
N GLY A 351 6.23 1.85 -6.26
CA GLY A 351 5.99 2.03 -4.83
C GLY A 351 6.84 3.15 -4.23
N MET A 352 8.12 3.20 -4.56
CA MET A 352 9.02 4.26 -4.08
C MET A 352 8.63 5.65 -4.61
N ALA A 353 8.39 5.79 -5.91
CA ALA A 353 7.98 7.06 -6.52
C ALA A 353 6.63 7.55 -5.96
N GLY A 354 5.70 6.62 -5.77
CA GLY A 354 4.42 6.91 -5.16
C GLY A 354 4.56 7.48 -3.75
N ASN A 355 5.31 6.81 -2.89
CA ASN A 355 5.57 7.28 -1.52
C ASN A 355 6.31 8.61 -1.49
N VAL A 356 7.36 8.78 -2.30
CA VAL A 356 8.15 10.03 -2.35
C VAL A 356 7.30 11.21 -2.86
N THR A 357 6.42 11.00 -3.85
CA THR A 357 5.54 12.08 -4.35
C THR A 357 4.46 12.45 -3.34
N ALA A 358 3.91 11.49 -2.62
CA ALA A 358 2.95 11.74 -1.55
C ALA A 358 3.61 12.44 -0.35
N PHE A 359 4.77 11.95 0.10
CA PHE A 359 5.61 12.61 1.11
C PHE A 359 5.90 14.06 0.76
N ASN A 360 6.37 14.30 -0.48
CA ASN A 360 6.70 15.63 -0.96
C ASN A 360 5.49 16.58 -0.91
N SER A 361 4.33 16.12 -1.38
CA SER A 361 3.12 16.94 -1.37
C SER A 361 2.70 17.32 0.06
N VAL A 362 2.66 16.35 0.98
CA VAL A 362 2.30 16.57 2.38
C VAL A 362 3.35 17.44 3.07
N PHE A 363 4.63 17.13 2.90
CA PHE A 363 5.68 17.92 3.55
C PHE A 363 5.70 19.36 3.05
N THR A 364 5.60 19.58 1.73
CA THR A 364 5.66 20.92 1.14
C THR A 364 4.46 21.77 1.52
N TYR A 365 3.24 21.23 1.44
CA TYR A 365 2.03 22.00 1.70
C TYR A 365 1.60 21.97 3.17
N ASP A 366 1.59 20.79 3.80
CA ASP A 366 1.01 20.64 5.13
C ASP A 366 2.02 20.91 6.26
N ILE A 367 3.31 20.74 6.01
CA ILE A 367 4.35 21.02 7.00
C ILE A 367 5.05 22.35 6.67
N TYR A 368 5.75 22.43 5.53
CA TYR A 368 6.60 23.58 5.23
C TYR A 368 5.80 24.88 5.01
N GLN A 369 4.82 24.87 4.11
CA GLN A 369 4.00 26.04 3.82
C GLN A 369 3.18 26.49 5.04
N SER A 370 2.79 25.56 5.89
CA SER A 370 1.88 25.80 7.00
C SER A 370 2.56 26.32 8.26
N TYR A 371 3.73 25.79 8.58
CA TYR A 371 4.41 26.09 9.84
C TYR A 371 5.65 26.97 9.68
N PHE A 372 6.37 26.87 8.54
CA PHE A 372 7.63 27.58 8.37
C PHE A 372 7.46 28.83 7.52
N ILE A 373 6.94 28.75 6.29
CA ILE A 373 6.87 29.89 5.36
C ILE A 373 5.51 29.91 4.65
N LYS A 374 4.61 30.77 5.14
CA LYS A 374 3.19 30.82 4.71
C LYS A 374 2.94 31.57 3.39
N ARG A 375 3.76 32.56 3.04
CA ARG A 375 3.53 33.45 1.89
C ARG A 375 4.79 33.62 1.05
N ARG A 376 4.93 32.79 0.02
CA ARG A 376 5.99 32.88 -0.99
C ARG A 376 5.43 32.59 -2.39
N SER A 377 6.24 32.88 -3.41
CA SER A 377 5.88 32.61 -4.80
C SER A 377 5.73 31.11 -5.05
N ASP A 378 4.91 30.74 -6.03
CA ASP A 378 4.74 29.37 -6.47
C ASP A 378 6.06 28.71 -6.88
N ARG A 379 6.96 29.49 -7.54
CA ARG A 379 8.33 29.05 -7.89
C ARG A 379 9.15 28.64 -6.65
N HIS A 380 8.94 29.27 -5.49
CA HIS A 380 9.59 28.89 -4.25
C HIS A 380 9.13 27.50 -3.79
N TYR A 381 7.82 27.25 -3.74
CA TYR A 381 7.28 25.93 -3.34
C TYR A 381 7.64 24.83 -4.33
N LEU A 382 7.74 25.13 -5.62
CA LEU A 382 8.26 24.19 -6.61
C LEU A 382 9.73 23.80 -6.32
N ARG A 383 10.59 24.75 -5.96
CA ARG A 383 11.98 24.46 -5.58
C ARG A 383 12.07 23.67 -4.28
N VAL A 384 11.26 24.05 -3.28
CA VAL A 384 11.16 23.29 -2.02
C VAL A 384 10.70 21.86 -2.29
N GLY A 385 9.66 21.64 -3.10
CA GLY A 385 9.20 20.30 -3.45
C GLY A 385 10.30 19.45 -4.11
N LYS A 386 11.12 20.03 -4.99
CA LYS A 386 12.26 19.32 -5.56
C LYS A 386 13.31 18.95 -4.53
N PHE A 387 13.62 19.86 -3.61
CA PHE A 387 14.56 19.57 -2.51
C PHE A 387 14.02 18.47 -1.58
N ILE A 388 12.73 18.52 -1.24
CA ILE A 388 12.06 17.52 -0.39
C ILE A 388 12.02 16.15 -1.06
N THR A 389 11.92 16.08 -2.40
CA THR A 389 12.06 14.82 -3.13
C THR A 389 13.41 14.16 -2.84
N VAL A 390 14.50 14.93 -2.92
CA VAL A 390 15.86 14.44 -2.63
C VAL A 390 15.98 14.01 -1.17
N ALA A 391 15.54 14.86 -0.25
CA ALA A 391 15.59 14.57 1.20
C ALA A 391 14.78 13.30 1.55
N GLY A 392 13.59 13.13 1.00
CA GLY A 392 12.75 11.94 1.20
C GLY A 392 13.43 10.66 0.74
N ILE A 393 14.13 10.69 -0.40
CA ILE A 393 14.90 9.54 -0.90
C ILE A 393 16.09 9.23 0.01
N LEU A 394 16.81 10.24 0.49
CA LEU A 394 17.93 10.03 1.42
C LEU A 394 17.45 9.43 2.75
N PHE A 395 16.32 9.90 3.30
CA PHE A 395 15.73 9.28 4.49
C PHE A 395 15.29 7.83 4.23
N SER A 396 14.79 7.54 3.02
CA SER A 396 14.40 6.18 2.62
C SER A 396 15.59 5.23 2.56
N ILE A 397 16.80 5.69 2.25
CA ILE A 397 18.02 4.88 2.35
C ILE A 397 18.23 4.42 3.80
N GLY A 398 18.12 5.34 4.78
CA GLY A 398 18.24 4.99 6.19
C GLY A 398 17.22 3.93 6.64
N THR A 399 15.95 4.08 6.25
CA THR A 399 14.89 3.12 6.61
C THR A 399 15.01 1.79 5.87
N ALA A 400 15.68 1.74 4.72
CA ALA A 400 15.95 0.50 4.01
C ALA A 400 16.91 -0.43 4.80
N TYR A 401 17.88 0.12 5.53
CA TYR A 401 18.72 -0.67 6.42
C TYR A 401 17.93 -1.26 7.61
N ILE A 402 16.90 -0.57 8.08
CA ILE A 402 16.00 -1.11 9.13
C ILE A 402 15.19 -2.28 8.56
N ALA A 403 14.71 -2.18 7.31
CA ALA A 403 13.95 -3.25 6.66
C ALA A 403 14.74 -4.56 6.53
N ARG A 404 16.08 -4.51 6.47
CA ARG A 404 16.97 -5.68 6.40
C ARG A 404 16.83 -6.63 7.60
N SER A 405 16.38 -6.15 8.76
CA SER A 405 16.21 -6.96 9.97
C SER A 405 14.96 -7.86 9.97
N PHE A 406 14.11 -7.80 8.93
CA PHE A 406 12.88 -8.57 8.83
C PHE A 406 13.01 -9.69 7.79
N ASN A 407 12.50 -10.89 8.11
CA ASN A 407 12.49 -12.04 7.20
C ASN A 407 11.31 -12.02 6.20
N ASN A 408 10.32 -11.16 6.45
CA ASN A 408 9.21 -10.88 5.55
C ASN A 408 8.95 -9.37 5.56
N ILE A 409 9.16 -8.71 4.44
CA ILE A 409 8.99 -7.26 4.34
C ILE A 409 7.55 -6.79 4.54
N ASN A 410 6.56 -7.67 4.25
CA ASN A 410 5.16 -7.36 4.49
C ASN A 410 4.83 -7.28 5.98
N ASP A 411 5.42 -8.15 6.81
CA ASP A 411 5.23 -8.09 8.27
C ASP A 411 5.72 -6.75 8.83
N PHE A 412 6.87 -6.26 8.34
CA PHE A 412 7.39 -4.94 8.73
C PHE A 412 6.45 -3.81 8.31
N LEU A 413 5.97 -3.85 7.06
CA LEU A 413 5.07 -2.81 6.55
C LEU A 413 3.75 -2.78 7.32
N GLN A 414 3.15 -3.94 7.59
CA GLN A 414 1.89 -4.03 8.34
C GLN A 414 2.06 -3.52 9.77
N LEU A 415 3.23 -3.75 10.37
CA LEU A 415 3.56 -3.15 11.67
C LEU A 415 3.54 -1.61 11.58
N VAL A 416 4.23 -1.01 10.61
CA VAL A 416 4.22 0.46 10.41
C VAL A 416 2.79 0.98 10.19
N PHE A 417 2.01 0.29 9.38
CA PHE A 417 0.61 0.68 9.10
C PHE A 417 -0.29 0.57 10.32
N SER A 418 -0.06 -0.38 11.21
CA SER A 418 -0.85 -0.55 12.42
C SER A 418 -0.76 0.65 13.38
N PHE A 419 0.39 1.35 13.38
CA PHE A 419 0.60 2.54 14.19
C PHE A 419 -0.06 3.80 13.64
N VAL A 420 -0.24 3.89 12.32
CA VAL A 420 -0.70 5.12 11.64
C VAL A 420 -2.11 4.96 11.09
N ASN A 421 -2.34 3.95 10.26
CA ASN A 421 -3.60 3.81 9.52
C ASN A 421 -4.77 3.38 10.41
N GLY A 422 -4.52 2.51 11.39
CA GLY A 422 -5.56 2.05 12.33
C GLY A 422 -6.24 3.21 13.06
N PRO A 423 -5.52 4.01 13.87
CA PRO A 423 -6.13 5.13 14.58
C PRO A 423 -6.63 6.22 13.64
N LEU A 424 -5.96 6.46 12.52
CA LEU A 424 -6.35 7.50 11.57
C LEU A 424 -7.74 7.26 10.99
N PHE A 425 -8.07 6.02 10.62
CA PHE A 425 -9.38 5.71 10.07
C PHE A 425 -10.53 5.98 11.06
N ALA A 426 -10.35 5.71 12.36
CA ALA A 426 -11.35 6.04 13.37
C ALA A 426 -11.65 7.55 13.40
N THR A 427 -10.61 8.38 13.30
CA THR A 427 -10.76 9.85 13.25
C THR A 427 -11.50 10.30 11.99
N PHE A 428 -11.20 9.72 10.82
CA PHE A 428 -11.89 10.04 9.57
C PHE A 428 -13.34 9.59 9.60
N LEU A 429 -13.62 8.37 10.07
CA LEU A 429 -14.97 7.83 10.15
C LEU A 429 -15.86 8.73 11.00
N LEU A 430 -15.43 9.05 12.21
CA LEU A 430 -16.17 9.97 13.09
C LEU A 430 -16.25 11.38 12.50
N GLY A 431 -15.18 11.88 11.90
CA GLY A 431 -15.14 13.21 11.30
C GLY A 431 -16.11 13.39 10.14
N MET A 432 -16.23 12.39 9.28
CA MET A 432 -17.10 12.45 8.10
C MET A 432 -18.56 12.12 8.39
N PHE A 433 -18.83 11.23 9.34
CA PHE A 433 -20.19 10.73 9.57
C PHE A 433 -20.85 11.24 10.85
N TRP A 434 -20.10 11.79 11.80
CA TRP A 434 -20.66 12.30 13.06
C TRP A 434 -20.36 13.79 13.23
N LYS A 435 -21.39 14.63 13.06
CA LYS A 435 -21.26 16.10 13.12
C LYS A 435 -20.77 16.64 14.48
N ARG A 436 -20.98 15.85 15.55
CA ARG A 436 -20.61 16.24 16.93
C ARG A 436 -19.10 16.15 17.18
N THR A 437 -18.32 15.45 16.31
CA THR A 437 -16.88 15.28 16.48
C THR A 437 -16.15 16.62 16.49
N THR A 438 -15.32 16.85 17.52
CA THR A 438 -14.57 18.10 17.71
C THR A 438 -13.08 17.92 17.32
N GLY A 439 -12.38 19.05 17.09
CA GLY A 439 -10.93 19.04 16.84
C GLY A 439 -10.14 18.49 18.03
N HIS A 440 -10.54 18.84 19.26
CA HIS A 440 -9.93 18.27 20.47
C HIS A 440 -10.12 16.76 20.55
N GLY A 441 -11.33 16.26 20.24
CA GLY A 441 -11.62 14.83 20.19
C GLY A 441 -10.74 14.11 19.18
N ALA A 442 -10.68 14.62 17.95
CA ALA A 442 -9.87 14.06 16.87
C ALA A 442 -8.37 14.02 17.22
N PHE A 443 -7.84 15.11 17.76
CA PHE A 443 -6.42 15.19 18.15
C PHE A 443 -6.08 14.24 19.30
N CYS A 444 -6.86 14.25 20.40
CA CYS A 444 -6.64 13.34 21.53
C CYS A 444 -6.84 11.88 21.13
N GLY A 445 -7.81 11.60 20.27
CA GLY A 445 -8.04 10.25 19.73
C GLY A 445 -6.85 9.73 18.94
N LEU A 446 -6.28 10.55 18.03
CA LEU A 446 -5.09 10.17 17.28
C LEU A 446 -3.90 9.88 18.19
N LEU A 447 -3.63 10.73 19.18
CA LEU A 447 -2.54 10.52 20.14
C LEU A 447 -2.76 9.25 20.97
N ALA A 448 -3.97 9.10 21.54
CA ALA A 448 -4.29 7.93 22.36
C ALA A 448 -4.24 6.62 21.55
N GLY A 449 -4.74 6.62 20.31
CA GLY A 449 -4.69 5.48 19.42
C GLY A 449 -3.25 5.09 19.05
N THR A 450 -2.40 6.05 18.69
CA THR A 450 -0.98 5.79 18.40
C THR A 450 -0.23 5.31 19.66
N ALA A 451 -0.50 5.91 20.83
CA ALA A 451 0.05 5.44 22.10
C ALA A 451 -0.41 4.00 22.44
N ALA A 452 -1.69 3.68 22.19
CA ALA A 452 -2.22 2.33 22.38
C ALA A 452 -1.55 1.32 21.43
N ALA A 453 -1.27 1.70 20.18
CA ALA A 453 -0.47 0.87 19.27
C ALA A 453 0.92 0.58 19.84
N ALA A 454 1.62 1.62 20.32
CA ALA A 454 2.92 1.48 20.94
C ALA A 454 2.89 0.59 22.18
N LEU A 455 1.93 0.80 23.07
CA LEU A 455 1.75 -0.03 24.27
C LEU A 455 1.44 -1.48 23.93
N THR A 456 0.52 -1.73 22.99
CA THR A 456 0.16 -3.10 22.58
C THR A 456 1.36 -3.83 21.99
N HIS A 457 2.12 -3.19 21.10
CA HIS A 457 3.33 -3.77 20.52
C HIS A 457 4.43 -3.95 21.60
N GLY A 458 4.54 -3.00 22.55
CA GLY A 458 5.52 -3.09 23.65
C GLY A 458 5.19 -4.15 24.71
N LEU A 459 3.94 -4.58 24.81
CA LEU A 459 3.48 -5.62 25.75
C LEU A 459 3.28 -7.00 25.10
N THR A 460 3.40 -7.11 23.77
CA THR A 460 3.24 -8.35 23.03
C THR A 460 4.52 -8.72 22.28
N VAL A 461 4.80 -10.02 22.17
CA VAL A 461 5.96 -10.54 21.41
C VAL A 461 5.45 -11.41 20.29
N ALA A 462 6.01 -11.25 19.09
CA ALA A 462 5.79 -12.14 17.96
C ALA A 462 7.10 -12.37 17.20
N GLU A 463 7.49 -13.62 17.00
CA GLU A 463 8.70 -13.99 16.26
C GLU A 463 9.97 -13.25 16.79
N GLY A 464 10.09 -13.07 18.10
CA GLY A 464 11.19 -12.37 18.75
C GLY A 464 11.16 -10.84 18.62
N LYS A 465 10.07 -10.25 18.13
CA LYS A 465 9.90 -8.79 17.96
C LYS A 465 8.77 -8.28 18.85
N GLY A 466 8.86 -7.02 19.25
CA GLY A 466 7.97 -6.42 20.23
C GLY A 466 8.47 -6.63 21.66
N GLY A 467 7.58 -6.55 22.65
CA GLY A 467 7.88 -6.84 24.06
C GLY A 467 8.89 -5.88 24.73
N TRP A 468 9.15 -4.73 24.15
CA TRP A 468 10.14 -3.77 24.64
C TRP A 468 9.74 -3.06 25.93
N ILE A 469 8.49 -3.20 26.38
CA ILE A 469 8.05 -2.79 27.72
C ILE A 469 8.05 -4.02 28.62
N ALA A 470 7.33 -5.08 28.23
CA ALA A 470 7.24 -6.36 28.93
C ALA A 470 6.69 -7.43 27.97
N ASN A 471 7.09 -8.67 28.16
CA ASN A 471 6.47 -9.79 27.44
C ASN A 471 5.28 -10.30 28.26
N VAL A 472 4.09 -9.73 28.01
CA VAL A 472 2.84 -10.11 28.69
C VAL A 472 2.10 -11.19 27.91
N TYR A 473 2.16 -11.10 26.57
CA TYR A 473 1.43 -12.04 25.70
C TYR A 473 2.23 -12.34 24.43
N GLU A 474 2.38 -13.62 24.14
CA GLU A 474 3.04 -14.08 22.92
C GLU A 474 2.01 -14.34 21.81
N ILE A 475 2.24 -13.75 20.65
CA ILE A 475 1.44 -13.91 19.44
C ILE A 475 2.25 -14.73 18.45
N ARG A 476 1.60 -15.70 17.81
CA ARG A 476 2.28 -16.68 16.97
C ARG A 476 2.98 -16.08 15.74
N SER A 477 2.48 -14.98 15.19
CA SER A 477 3.04 -14.37 13.97
C SER A 477 3.12 -12.85 14.07
N GLY A 478 4.11 -12.26 13.37
CA GLY A 478 4.25 -10.81 13.26
C GLY A 478 3.03 -10.16 12.58
N MET A 479 2.42 -10.84 11.61
CA MET A 479 1.19 -10.39 10.96
C MET A 479 0.02 -10.34 11.96
N GLY A 480 -0.13 -11.36 12.78
CA GLY A 480 -1.15 -11.41 13.83
C GLY A 480 -0.99 -10.28 14.83
N GLN A 481 0.24 -10.01 15.25
CA GLN A 481 0.54 -8.88 16.14
C GLN A 481 0.12 -7.56 15.51
N ALA A 482 0.46 -7.30 14.24
CA ALA A 482 0.09 -6.08 13.55
C ALA A 482 -1.44 -5.87 13.49
N PHE A 483 -2.22 -6.93 13.24
CA PHE A 483 -3.69 -6.82 13.21
C PHE A 483 -4.30 -6.52 14.58
N ILE A 484 -3.76 -7.13 15.64
CA ILE A 484 -4.21 -6.85 17.01
C ILE A 484 -3.84 -5.42 17.40
N VAL A 485 -2.62 -4.97 17.11
CA VAL A 485 -2.16 -3.59 17.36
C VAL A 485 -3.09 -2.59 16.63
N ALA A 486 -3.42 -2.84 15.36
CA ALA A 486 -4.32 -1.99 14.59
C ALA A 486 -5.73 -1.94 15.18
N ALA A 487 -6.28 -3.09 15.57
CA ALA A 487 -7.61 -3.17 16.17
C ALA A 487 -7.69 -2.40 17.50
N VAL A 488 -6.73 -2.61 18.39
CA VAL A 488 -6.66 -1.91 19.69
C VAL A 488 -6.48 -0.40 19.47
N SER A 489 -5.59 0.01 18.58
CA SER A 489 -5.34 1.43 18.29
C SER A 489 -6.58 2.11 17.72
N TRP A 490 -7.33 1.43 16.85
CA TRP A 490 -8.59 1.93 16.30
C TRP A 490 -9.65 2.11 17.39
N ILE A 491 -9.85 1.09 18.24
CA ILE A 491 -10.83 1.13 19.34
C ILE A 491 -10.52 2.27 20.31
N VAL A 492 -9.27 2.38 20.75
CA VAL A 492 -8.85 3.42 21.70
C VAL A 492 -9.04 4.81 21.10
N ASN A 493 -8.65 5.02 19.82
CA ASN A 493 -8.90 6.27 19.14
C ASN A 493 -10.41 6.57 19.09
N PHE A 494 -11.22 5.62 18.63
CA PHE A 494 -12.66 5.79 18.44
C PHE A 494 -13.34 6.20 19.74
N VAL A 495 -13.09 5.48 20.84
CA VAL A 495 -13.65 5.76 22.16
C VAL A 495 -13.17 7.11 22.69
N THR A 496 -11.86 7.38 22.63
CA THR A 496 -11.28 8.65 23.09
C THR A 496 -11.85 9.82 22.31
N THR A 497 -11.96 9.70 20.98
CA THR A 497 -12.55 10.75 20.13
C THR A 497 -13.99 11.05 20.52
N ILE A 498 -14.81 10.02 20.80
CA ILE A 498 -16.19 10.20 21.25
C ILE A 498 -16.24 10.91 22.61
N LEU A 499 -15.53 10.38 23.61
CA LEU A 499 -15.57 10.91 24.98
C LEU A 499 -15.11 12.37 25.03
N VAL A 500 -14.00 12.70 24.41
CA VAL A 500 -13.48 14.08 24.36
C VAL A 500 -14.40 14.98 23.53
N SER A 501 -14.98 14.47 22.44
CA SER A 501 -15.94 15.26 21.65
C SER A 501 -17.21 15.58 22.42
N LEU A 502 -17.71 14.67 23.24
CA LEU A 502 -18.86 14.92 24.12
C LEU A 502 -18.56 15.98 25.19
N ALA A 503 -17.32 16.04 25.69
CA ALA A 503 -16.87 16.99 26.69
C ALA A 503 -16.48 18.38 26.13
N THR A 504 -16.35 18.54 24.80
CA THR A 504 -15.89 19.78 24.17
C THR A 504 -16.93 20.38 23.23
N LYS A 505 -16.84 21.68 22.91
CA LYS A 505 -17.79 22.37 22.04
C LYS A 505 -17.60 21.97 20.56
N PRO A 506 -18.67 21.58 19.83
CA PRO A 506 -18.60 21.28 18.41
C PRO A 506 -18.48 22.57 17.59
N LYS A 507 -18.02 22.42 16.33
CA LYS A 507 -18.11 23.49 15.33
C LYS A 507 -19.57 23.76 14.95
N PRO A 508 -19.91 25.01 14.56
CA PRO A 508 -21.21 25.34 13.98
C PRO A 508 -21.50 24.51 12.71
N GLU A 509 -22.75 24.14 12.47
CA GLU A 509 -23.14 23.35 11.31
C GLU A 509 -22.80 24.02 9.97
N GLU A 510 -22.77 25.35 9.95
CA GLU A 510 -22.40 26.13 8.75
C GLU A 510 -20.96 25.87 8.30
N GLU A 511 -20.03 25.73 9.24
CA GLU A 511 -18.62 25.40 8.95
C GLU A 511 -18.43 23.95 8.53
N LEU A 512 -19.41 23.09 8.79
CA LEU A 512 -19.38 21.65 8.50
C LEU A 512 -20.02 21.29 7.14
N LYS A 513 -20.65 22.25 6.46
CA LYS A 513 -21.24 22.04 5.13
C LYS A 513 -20.17 21.59 4.12
N GLY A 514 -20.41 20.47 3.45
CA GLY A 514 -19.45 19.86 2.52
C GLY A 514 -18.34 19.04 3.17
N LEU A 515 -18.29 18.95 4.51
CA LEU A 515 -17.27 18.24 5.27
C LEU A 515 -17.84 17.07 6.11
N VAL A 516 -19.16 17.00 6.27
CA VAL A 516 -19.85 15.94 7.01
C VAL A 516 -20.98 15.39 6.16
N TYR A 517 -21.15 14.07 6.17
CA TYR A 517 -22.08 13.35 5.28
C TYR A 517 -23.52 13.86 5.36
N SER A 518 -24.03 14.12 6.57
CA SER A 518 -25.40 14.62 6.80
C SER A 518 -25.63 16.06 6.31
N LEU A 519 -24.55 16.84 6.12
CA LEU A 519 -24.58 18.26 5.74
C LEU A 519 -24.03 18.51 4.32
N THR A 520 -23.81 17.44 3.54
CA THR A 520 -23.23 17.52 2.19
C THR A 520 -24.26 17.14 1.14
N LYS A 521 -24.39 17.96 0.09
CA LYS A 521 -25.18 17.59 -1.08
C LYS A 521 -24.53 16.38 -1.76
N LYS A 522 -25.28 15.30 -1.88
CA LYS A 522 -24.82 14.11 -2.61
C LYS A 522 -24.63 14.46 -4.08
N PRO A 523 -23.54 14.01 -4.73
CA PRO A 523 -23.35 14.21 -6.16
C PRO A 523 -24.53 13.64 -6.93
N SER A 524 -25.17 14.42 -7.79
CA SER A 524 -26.18 13.90 -8.70
C SER A 524 -25.46 13.08 -9.78
N LEU A 525 -25.79 11.81 -9.87
CA LEU A 525 -25.13 10.90 -10.84
C LEU A 525 -25.69 11.07 -12.26
N GLY A 526 -26.71 11.92 -12.45
CA GLY A 526 -27.36 12.16 -13.74
C GLY A 526 -27.92 10.87 -14.38
N THR A 527 -28.38 10.95 -15.61
CA THR A 527 -28.74 9.80 -16.45
C THR A 527 -27.48 9.12 -16.98
N THR A 528 -26.79 8.35 -16.13
CA THR A 528 -25.55 7.66 -16.50
C THR A 528 -25.87 6.23 -16.89
N ARG A 529 -25.20 5.70 -17.93
CA ARG A 529 -25.25 4.27 -18.27
C ARG A 529 -24.90 3.46 -17.03
N TRP A 530 -25.62 2.38 -16.76
CA TRP A 530 -25.49 1.58 -15.52
C TRP A 530 -24.05 1.15 -15.21
N TYR A 531 -23.27 0.80 -16.25
CA TYR A 531 -21.86 0.38 -16.14
C TYR A 531 -20.85 1.54 -15.88
N LEU A 532 -21.34 2.78 -15.86
CA LEU A 532 -20.58 3.97 -15.45
C LEU A 532 -21.16 4.62 -14.19
N ASN A 533 -22.08 3.92 -13.50
CA ASN A 533 -22.65 4.37 -12.25
C ASN A 533 -21.79 3.81 -11.09
N PRO A 534 -21.15 4.67 -10.27
CA PRO A 534 -20.30 4.22 -9.17
C PRO A 534 -21.01 3.28 -8.18
N VAL A 535 -22.28 3.54 -7.89
CA VAL A 535 -23.05 2.72 -6.94
C VAL A 535 -23.31 1.32 -7.52
N THR A 536 -23.75 1.23 -8.78
CA THR A 536 -24.01 -0.06 -9.42
C THR A 536 -22.76 -0.91 -9.53
N LEU A 537 -21.65 -0.31 -9.98
CA LEU A 537 -20.35 -1.01 -10.05
C LEU A 537 -19.86 -1.43 -8.66
N GLY A 538 -20.01 -0.56 -7.65
CA GLY A 538 -19.63 -0.88 -6.28
C GLY A 538 -20.41 -2.09 -5.73
N VAL A 539 -21.75 -2.12 -5.93
CA VAL A 539 -22.59 -3.25 -5.50
C VAL A 539 -22.20 -4.54 -6.22
N VAL A 540 -22.00 -4.49 -7.54
CA VAL A 540 -21.57 -5.68 -8.31
C VAL A 540 -20.23 -6.21 -7.79
N LEU A 541 -19.24 -5.34 -7.54
CA LEU A 541 -17.95 -5.73 -6.99
C LEU A 541 -18.07 -6.40 -5.62
N LEU A 542 -18.89 -5.84 -4.73
CA LEU A 542 -19.11 -6.41 -3.40
C LEU A 542 -19.76 -7.79 -3.48
N LEU A 543 -20.77 -7.97 -4.35
CA LEU A 543 -21.41 -9.27 -4.55
C LEU A 543 -20.44 -10.32 -5.12
N VAL A 544 -19.63 -9.95 -6.12
CA VAL A 544 -18.59 -10.86 -6.65
C VAL A 544 -17.55 -11.20 -5.58
N THR A 545 -17.15 -10.23 -4.76
CA THR A 545 -16.19 -10.47 -3.68
C THR A 545 -16.76 -11.42 -2.61
N ILE A 546 -18.01 -11.26 -2.23
CA ILE A 546 -18.69 -12.18 -1.31
C ILE A 546 -18.76 -13.58 -1.92
N LEU A 547 -19.11 -13.69 -3.20
CA LEU A 547 -19.14 -14.97 -3.90
C LEU A 547 -17.76 -15.66 -3.90
N LEU A 548 -16.67 -14.91 -4.17
CA LEU A 548 -15.31 -15.45 -4.10
C LEU A 548 -14.98 -15.98 -2.70
N ASN A 549 -15.34 -15.24 -1.64
CA ASN A 549 -15.13 -15.71 -0.26
C ASN A 549 -15.92 -16.98 0.08
N ILE A 550 -17.10 -17.20 -0.54
CA ILE A 550 -17.89 -18.43 -0.38
C ILE A 550 -17.27 -19.60 -1.16
N ILE A 551 -16.84 -19.36 -2.42
CA ILE A 551 -16.25 -20.40 -3.27
C ILE A 551 -14.93 -20.93 -2.69
N PHE A 552 -14.11 -20.05 -2.12
CA PHE A 552 -12.79 -20.38 -1.56
C PHE A 552 -12.79 -20.53 -0.03
N PHE A 553 -13.96 -20.81 0.58
CA PHE A 553 -14.08 -21.02 2.01
C PHE A 553 -13.23 -22.21 2.49
#